data_01a98d9c167e9fb1af8dd2a0239d7684
#
_entry.id   01a98d9c167e9fb1af8dd2a0239d7684
#
_cell.length_a   1.000
_cell.length_b   1.000
_cell.length_c   1.000
_cell.angle_alpha   90.00
_cell.angle_beta   90.00
_cell.angle_gamma   90.00
#
_symmetry.space_group_name_H-M   'P 1'
#
loop_
_entity.id
_entity.type
_entity.pdbx_description
1 polymer ?
#
loop_
_entity_poly.entity_id
_entity_poly.type
_entity_poly.pdbx_seq_one_letter_code
_entity_poly.pdbx_strand_id
1 'polypeptide(L)'
;MRDGRRKTAFFYTLRGRLFLGMLLAALGAAVAAGSLSLLTGRTSRKEALRQALSHRMESCSRDTKALLDHLSQSTALLSLEVREKAERYLVSEDLLLSDLEGSEEAVSGLEGTLFPLMLEEARKECCSGVFLILNAAEDAGSGTFRSGIFIRKKDADSTDGELLLYRGEAEPAEIFSLSKEKSWQQEFDTAALPFAFGESLLPSGKVCLSPMSALPGTSEKEVLLYAPLSLEDGTFLGVCGIALSEDCFRPALVQDDSRNTAALLAFGDRAEGIDPGQCFVSGEDPALSGTLSREDLGDGLYRYAEEGDAFVGMQESLSLSQDLGTLELGVLIPERVYQEACMQDFLGNALFLLLPAATAVLLSLLLSRIFAKPLLGSISDCREGTRSTSSVQEMDELSALLSERSQEFAKERKRLLTRQEASVDREQVELFAEGLKSLTPTEREIFDLYVRGLGTKEILARKGIRESTLRYHNRNLYSKLGVRSQKELLRCAAAMEEEKEEKEGV
;
A
#
# COMPACT_ATOMS: atom_id res chain seq x y z
N MET A 1 45.91 15.41 42.28
CA MET A 1 45.66 16.58 41.38
C MET A 1 46.52 16.61 40.10
N ARG A 2 47.30 15.58 39.76
CA ARG A 2 48.10 15.52 38.53
C ARG A 2 47.43 14.81 37.34
N ASP A 3 46.38 14.07 37.56
CA ASP A 3 45.75 13.25 36.50
C ASP A 3 44.68 13.99 35.68
N GLY A 4 44.06 15.06 36.22
CA GLY A 4 43.08 15.85 35.51
C GLY A 4 43.67 16.78 34.41
N ARG A 5 44.92 17.19 34.55
CA ARG A 5 45.58 18.07 33.55
C ARG A 5 46.08 17.31 32.29
N ARG A 6 46.33 16.01 32.38
CA ARG A 6 46.74 15.22 31.21
C ARG A 6 45.54 14.88 30.27
N LYS A 7 44.32 14.72 30.83
CA LYS A 7 43.12 14.42 30.03
C LYS A 7 42.66 15.63 29.21
N THR A 8 42.78 16.84 29.74
CA THR A 8 42.41 18.07 29.01
C THR A 8 43.40 18.38 27.89
N ALA A 9 44.70 18.03 28.03
CA ALA A 9 45.70 18.29 27.01
C ALA A 9 45.48 17.48 25.73
N PHE A 10 44.91 16.25 25.81
CA PHE A 10 44.66 15.40 24.66
C PHE A 10 43.68 16.04 23.66
N PHE A 11 42.65 16.76 24.13
CA PHE A 11 41.68 17.43 23.27
C PHE A 11 42.21 18.69 22.58
N TYR A 12 43.38 19.20 23.00
CA TYR A 12 44.03 20.37 22.37
C TYR A 12 45.06 19.93 21.31
N THR A 13 45.40 18.64 21.23
CA THR A 13 46.30 18.10 20.20
C THR A 13 45.52 17.82 18.91
N LEU A 14 46.14 17.94 17.76
CA LEU A 14 45.56 17.61 16.46
C LEU A 14 45.08 16.15 16.45
N ARG A 15 45.87 15.24 17.05
CA ARG A 15 45.51 13.81 17.19
C ARG A 15 44.25 13.61 17.99
N GLY A 16 44.08 14.31 19.13
CA GLY A 16 42.86 14.23 19.96
C GLY A 16 41.61 14.76 19.24
N ARG A 17 41.76 15.86 18.49
CA ARG A 17 40.67 16.42 17.68
C ARG A 17 40.33 15.53 16.50
N LEU A 18 41.29 14.96 15.79
CA LEU A 18 41.06 13.99 14.73
C LEU A 18 40.39 12.74 15.26
N PHE A 19 40.83 12.22 16.41
CA PHE A 19 40.18 11.07 17.04
C PHE A 19 38.72 11.37 17.40
N LEU A 20 38.45 12.55 17.99
CA LEU A 20 37.06 12.96 18.30
C LEU A 20 36.21 13.11 17.02
N GLY A 21 36.81 13.66 15.94
CA GLY A 21 36.15 13.78 14.64
C GLY A 21 35.82 12.42 14.03
N MET A 22 36.75 11.48 14.08
CA MET A 22 36.53 10.10 13.62
C MET A 22 35.46 9.37 14.46
N LEU A 23 35.47 9.56 15.80
CA LEU A 23 34.47 8.99 16.70
C LEU A 23 33.08 9.53 16.41
N LEU A 24 32.95 10.85 16.21
CA LEU A 24 31.68 11.48 15.84
C LEU A 24 31.19 11.03 14.46
N ALA A 25 32.09 10.89 13.49
CA ALA A 25 31.78 10.37 12.16
C ALA A 25 31.29 8.90 12.22
N ALA A 26 31.97 8.08 13.02
CA ALA A 26 31.57 6.69 13.25
C ALA A 26 30.20 6.60 13.94
N LEU A 27 29.94 7.46 14.93
CA LEU A 27 28.64 7.53 15.61
C LEU A 27 27.52 7.95 14.62
N GLY A 28 27.79 8.95 13.80
CA GLY A 28 26.84 9.37 12.76
C GLY A 28 26.54 8.27 11.74
N ALA A 29 27.57 7.56 11.30
CA ALA A 29 27.42 6.41 10.41
C ALA A 29 26.64 5.26 11.07
N ALA A 30 26.89 4.98 12.36
CA ALA A 30 26.16 3.97 13.12
C ALA A 30 24.69 4.33 13.30
N VAL A 31 24.37 5.61 13.56
CA VAL A 31 22.98 6.10 13.63
C VAL A 31 22.30 5.97 12.25
N ALA A 32 22.97 6.34 11.18
CA ALA A 32 22.43 6.21 9.82
C ALA A 32 22.23 4.74 9.42
N ALA A 33 23.17 3.86 9.73
CA ALA A 33 23.05 2.43 9.47
C ALA A 33 21.95 1.78 10.33
N GLY A 34 21.84 2.17 11.60
CA GLY A 34 20.79 1.70 12.51
C GLY A 34 19.39 2.14 12.05
N SER A 35 19.24 3.39 11.62
CA SER A 35 17.98 3.88 11.05
C SER A 35 17.62 3.16 9.76
N LEU A 36 18.57 2.92 8.87
CA LEU A 36 18.36 2.17 7.63
C LEU A 36 17.95 0.72 7.91
N SER A 37 18.59 0.05 8.87
CA SER A 37 18.26 -1.31 9.29
C SER A 37 16.84 -1.41 9.87
N LEU A 38 16.42 -0.41 10.67
CA LEU A 38 15.06 -0.34 11.20
C LEU A 38 14.03 -0.07 10.10
N LEU A 39 14.37 0.70 9.08
CA LEU A 39 13.52 0.97 7.91
C LEU A 39 13.28 -0.31 7.09
N THR A 40 14.35 -1.06 6.80
CA THR A 40 14.27 -2.29 6.01
C THR A 40 13.58 -3.45 6.74
N GLY A 41 13.61 -3.46 8.06
CA GLY A 41 12.93 -4.47 8.90
C GLY A 41 11.52 -4.11 9.35
N ARG A 42 11.06 -2.88 9.07
CA ARG A 42 9.74 -2.41 9.50
C ARG A 42 8.71 -2.69 8.41
N THR A 43 7.82 -3.63 8.66
CA THR A 43 6.61 -3.76 7.83
C THR A 43 5.79 -2.47 7.94
N SER A 44 5.43 -1.89 6.80
CA SER A 44 4.52 -0.76 6.75
C SER A 44 3.19 -1.15 7.41
N ARG A 45 2.63 -0.26 8.23
CA ARG A 45 1.31 -0.50 8.85
C ARG A 45 0.21 -0.63 7.80
N LYS A 46 0.32 0.14 6.72
CA LYS A 46 -0.54 -0.02 5.54
C LYS A 46 -0.45 -1.44 4.99
N GLU A 47 0.76 -1.96 4.82
CA GLU A 47 0.96 -3.32 4.31
C GLU A 47 0.49 -4.39 5.29
N ALA A 48 0.73 -4.22 6.59
CA ALA A 48 0.20 -5.11 7.62
C ALA A 48 -1.33 -5.13 7.63
N LEU A 49 -1.96 -3.96 7.47
CA LEU A 49 -3.42 -3.83 7.37
C LEU A 49 -3.95 -4.51 6.10
N ARG A 50 -3.28 -4.31 4.95
CA ARG A 50 -3.62 -4.99 3.70
C ARG A 50 -3.53 -6.52 3.84
N GLN A 51 -2.47 -7.02 4.46
CA GLN A 51 -2.31 -8.46 4.72
C GLN A 51 -3.39 -8.99 5.67
N ALA A 52 -3.74 -8.24 6.70
CA ALA A 52 -4.84 -8.62 7.60
C ALA A 52 -6.18 -8.68 6.87
N LEU A 53 -6.48 -7.70 6.02
CA LEU A 53 -7.69 -7.70 5.17
C LEU A 53 -7.69 -8.87 4.18
N SER A 54 -6.55 -9.15 3.53
CA SER A 54 -6.42 -10.27 2.60
C SER A 54 -6.62 -11.62 3.30
N HIS A 55 -6.00 -11.81 4.45
CA HIS A 55 -6.18 -13.04 5.24
C HIS A 55 -7.63 -13.23 5.70
N ARG A 56 -8.27 -12.14 6.12
CA ARG A 56 -9.68 -12.18 6.49
C ARG A 56 -10.57 -12.48 5.29
N MET A 57 -10.31 -11.85 4.15
CA MET A 57 -11.03 -12.12 2.90
C MET A 57 -10.94 -13.61 2.53
N GLU A 58 -9.73 -14.19 2.57
CA GLU A 58 -9.54 -15.62 2.30
C GLU A 58 -10.30 -16.52 3.28
N SER A 59 -10.33 -16.16 4.56
CA SER A 59 -11.07 -16.95 5.56
C SER A 59 -12.57 -16.86 5.31
N CYS A 60 -13.11 -15.66 5.22
CA CYS A 60 -14.54 -15.45 4.94
C CYS A 60 -14.96 -16.10 3.61
N SER A 61 -14.14 -15.99 2.58
CA SER A 61 -14.36 -16.61 1.26
C SER A 61 -14.46 -18.14 1.36
N ARG A 62 -13.50 -18.76 2.05
CA ARG A 62 -13.44 -20.20 2.24
C ARG A 62 -14.64 -20.72 3.05
N ASP A 63 -14.94 -20.04 4.16
CA ASP A 63 -15.95 -20.47 5.09
C ASP A 63 -17.36 -20.28 4.50
N THR A 64 -17.60 -19.17 3.80
CA THR A 64 -18.84 -18.91 3.05
C THR A 64 -19.06 -19.94 1.93
N LYS A 65 -17.99 -20.24 1.17
CA LYS A 65 -18.06 -21.25 0.11
C LYS A 65 -18.35 -22.63 0.67
N ALA A 66 -17.65 -23.02 1.75
CA ALA A 66 -17.88 -24.30 2.39
C ALA A 66 -19.31 -24.45 2.92
N LEU A 67 -19.87 -23.41 3.52
CA LEU A 67 -21.25 -23.37 3.98
C LEU A 67 -22.24 -23.58 2.81
N LEU A 68 -22.09 -22.82 1.74
CA LEU A 68 -22.99 -22.88 0.59
C LEU A 68 -22.87 -24.20 -0.17
N ASP A 69 -21.65 -24.72 -0.31
CA ASP A 69 -21.41 -26.04 -0.93
C ASP A 69 -22.09 -27.16 -0.11
N HIS A 70 -21.97 -27.10 1.23
CA HIS A 70 -22.62 -28.06 2.12
C HIS A 70 -24.15 -27.98 2.01
N LEU A 71 -24.73 -26.77 2.16
CA LEU A 71 -26.17 -26.58 2.10
C LEU A 71 -26.77 -26.88 0.71
N SER A 72 -26.00 -26.64 -0.35
CA SER A 72 -26.38 -27.04 -1.71
C SER A 72 -26.48 -28.56 -1.86
N GLN A 73 -25.52 -29.29 -1.28
CA GLN A 73 -25.58 -30.76 -1.25
C GLN A 73 -26.75 -31.27 -0.40
N SER A 74 -26.98 -30.68 0.78
CA SER A 74 -28.15 -30.99 1.60
C SER A 74 -29.47 -30.71 0.86
N THR A 75 -29.57 -29.58 0.16
CA THR A 75 -30.77 -29.26 -0.66
C THR A 75 -30.97 -30.28 -1.78
N ALA A 76 -29.88 -30.71 -2.44
CA ALA A 76 -29.99 -31.75 -3.48
C ALA A 76 -30.46 -33.10 -2.92
N LEU A 77 -29.91 -33.51 -1.77
CA LEU A 77 -30.33 -34.74 -1.11
C LEU A 77 -31.79 -34.67 -0.63
N LEU A 78 -32.15 -33.55 0.01
CA LEU A 78 -33.54 -33.30 0.40
C LEU A 78 -34.49 -33.43 -0.79
N SER A 79 -34.15 -32.87 -1.94
CA SER A 79 -34.97 -32.95 -3.14
C SER A 79 -35.24 -34.38 -3.61
N LEU A 80 -34.21 -35.24 -3.52
CA LEU A 80 -34.33 -36.65 -3.85
C LEU A 80 -35.23 -37.40 -2.87
N GLU A 81 -35.08 -37.15 -1.56
CA GLU A 81 -35.85 -37.81 -0.53
C GLU A 81 -37.31 -37.37 -0.55
N VAL A 82 -37.56 -36.07 -0.76
CA VAL A 82 -38.95 -35.51 -0.92
C VAL A 82 -39.59 -36.18 -2.12
N ARG A 83 -38.94 -36.21 -3.26
CA ARG A 83 -39.47 -36.86 -4.48
C ARG A 83 -39.82 -38.33 -4.21
N GLU A 84 -38.90 -39.12 -3.68
CA GLU A 84 -39.10 -40.53 -3.42
C GLU A 84 -40.25 -40.82 -2.46
N LYS A 85 -40.39 -39.98 -1.40
CA LYS A 85 -41.50 -40.12 -0.46
C LYS A 85 -42.86 -39.69 -1.09
N ALA A 86 -42.84 -38.59 -1.88
CA ALA A 86 -44.03 -38.15 -2.59
C ALA A 86 -44.55 -39.19 -3.60
N GLU A 87 -43.64 -39.74 -4.41
CA GLU A 87 -43.99 -40.83 -5.35
C GLU A 87 -44.56 -42.06 -4.63
N ARG A 88 -43.95 -42.47 -3.52
CA ARG A 88 -44.46 -43.59 -2.72
C ARG A 88 -45.85 -43.29 -2.16
N TYR A 89 -46.10 -42.07 -1.69
CA TYR A 89 -47.45 -41.64 -1.20
C TYR A 89 -48.47 -41.69 -2.33
N LEU A 90 -48.19 -41.09 -3.49
CA LEU A 90 -49.08 -41.06 -4.64
C LEU A 90 -49.44 -42.45 -5.11
N VAL A 91 -48.48 -43.37 -5.17
CA VAL A 91 -48.70 -44.76 -5.53
C VAL A 91 -49.50 -45.50 -4.47
N SER A 92 -49.26 -45.24 -3.17
CA SER A 92 -49.99 -45.94 -2.10
C SER A 92 -51.44 -45.56 -2.00
N GLU A 93 -51.76 -44.33 -2.34
CA GLU A 93 -53.13 -43.80 -2.33
C GLU A 93 -53.84 -43.87 -3.68
N ASP A 94 -53.16 -44.44 -4.71
CA ASP A 94 -53.65 -44.56 -6.08
C ASP A 94 -54.03 -43.18 -6.69
N LEU A 95 -53.23 -42.16 -6.39
CA LEU A 95 -53.41 -40.74 -6.80
C LEU A 95 -52.46 -40.37 -7.93
N LEU A 96 -52.99 -39.58 -8.87
CA LEU A 96 -52.15 -38.85 -9.83
C LEU A 96 -51.85 -37.46 -9.27
N LEU A 97 -50.81 -36.78 -9.73
CA LEU A 97 -50.45 -35.43 -9.32
C LEU A 97 -51.62 -34.44 -9.61
N SER A 98 -52.37 -34.67 -10.72
CA SER A 98 -53.55 -33.89 -11.06
C SER A 98 -54.70 -34.00 -10.03
N ASP A 99 -54.72 -35.09 -9.26
CA ASP A 99 -55.78 -35.32 -8.27
C ASP A 99 -55.52 -34.56 -6.95
N LEU A 100 -54.31 -34.00 -6.79
CA LEU A 100 -54.01 -33.10 -5.69
C LEU A 100 -54.63 -31.69 -5.88
N GLU A 101 -54.81 -31.25 -7.13
CA GLU A 101 -55.37 -29.92 -7.41
C GLU A 101 -56.84 -29.83 -6.99
N GLY A 102 -57.12 -28.98 -6.02
CA GLY A 102 -58.47 -28.81 -5.47
C GLY A 102 -58.92 -29.91 -4.50
N SER A 103 -58.00 -30.75 -3.99
CA SER A 103 -58.28 -31.79 -3.00
C SER A 103 -57.52 -31.52 -1.70
N GLU A 104 -58.17 -30.88 -0.74
CA GLU A 104 -57.64 -30.61 0.59
C GLU A 104 -57.15 -31.90 1.27
N GLU A 105 -57.89 -32.97 1.23
CA GLU A 105 -57.56 -34.26 1.85
C GLU A 105 -56.26 -34.89 1.24
N ALA A 106 -56.16 -34.88 -0.07
CA ALA A 106 -55.00 -35.45 -0.76
C ALA A 106 -53.72 -34.61 -0.54
N VAL A 107 -53.82 -33.26 -0.57
CA VAL A 107 -52.73 -32.36 -0.31
C VAL A 107 -52.26 -32.46 1.14
N SER A 108 -53.20 -32.41 2.10
CA SER A 108 -52.91 -32.56 3.54
C SER A 108 -52.23 -33.89 3.86
N GLY A 109 -52.72 -34.99 3.28
CA GLY A 109 -52.08 -36.29 3.43
C GLY A 109 -50.65 -36.35 2.91
N LEU A 110 -50.38 -35.72 1.76
CA LEU A 110 -49.03 -35.60 1.23
C LEU A 110 -48.13 -34.73 2.12
N GLU A 111 -48.64 -33.55 2.53
CA GLU A 111 -47.90 -32.67 3.47
C GLU A 111 -47.59 -33.38 4.79
N GLY A 112 -48.56 -34.09 5.38
CA GLY A 112 -48.38 -34.88 6.60
C GLY A 112 -47.31 -35.95 6.47
N THR A 113 -47.20 -36.59 5.27
CA THR A 113 -46.18 -37.59 4.95
C THR A 113 -44.79 -36.99 4.81
N LEU A 114 -44.71 -35.75 4.28
CA LEU A 114 -43.44 -35.06 4.04
C LEU A 114 -42.97 -34.22 5.23
N PHE A 115 -43.89 -33.81 6.11
CA PHE A 115 -43.57 -32.94 7.25
C PHE A 115 -42.45 -33.45 8.15
N PRO A 116 -42.37 -34.74 8.55
CA PRO A 116 -41.28 -35.25 9.37
C PRO A 116 -39.89 -35.08 8.72
N LEU A 117 -39.83 -35.23 7.38
CA LEU A 117 -38.59 -35.05 6.63
C LEU A 117 -38.14 -33.58 6.65
N MET A 118 -39.05 -32.67 6.38
CA MET A 118 -38.77 -31.22 6.45
C MET A 118 -38.36 -30.79 7.84
N LEU A 119 -38.98 -31.35 8.88
CA LEU A 119 -38.63 -31.07 10.27
C LEU A 119 -37.25 -31.61 10.66
N GLU A 120 -36.87 -32.79 10.21
CA GLU A 120 -35.55 -33.38 10.44
C GLU A 120 -34.46 -32.54 9.78
N GLU A 121 -34.68 -32.12 8.53
CA GLU A 121 -33.72 -31.28 7.83
C GLU A 121 -33.58 -29.90 8.48
N ALA A 122 -34.69 -29.29 8.94
CA ALA A 122 -34.62 -28.03 9.66
C ALA A 122 -33.86 -28.13 10.99
N ARG A 123 -33.88 -29.29 11.67
CA ARG A 123 -33.09 -29.53 12.89
C ARG A 123 -31.63 -29.75 12.60
N LYS A 124 -31.29 -30.47 11.53
CA LYS A 124 -29.95 -30.89 11.18
C LYS A 124 -29.08 -29.73 10.66
N GLU A 125 -29.66 -28.86 9.83
CA GLU A 125 -28.91 -27.84 9.12
C GLU A 125 -28.85 -26.50 9.87
N CYS A 126 -27.75 -25.78 9.69
CA CYS A 126 -27.63 -24.37 10.08
C CYS A 126 -28.30 -23.48 9.00
N CYS A 127 -29.60 -23.25 9.17
CA CYS A 127 -30.43 -22.52 8.21
C CYS A 127 -31.49 -21.69 8.92
N SER A 128 -32.08 -20.71 8.26
CA SER A 128 -33.20 -19.95 8.78
C SER A 128 -34.52 -20.68 8.57
N GLY A 129 -34.55 -21.71 7.74
CA GLY A 129 -35.70 -22.57 7.56
C GLY A 129 -35.59 -23.53 6.40
N VAL A 130 -36.52 -24.45 6.32
CA VAL A 130 -36.65 -25.44 5.24
C VAL A 130 -38.03 -25.36 4.67
N PHE A 131 -38.15 -25.36 3.37
CA PHE A 131 -39.45 -25.18 2.70
C PHE A 131 -39.67 -26.21 1.57
N LEU A 132 -40.94 -26.49 1.36
CA LEU A 132 -41.49 -27.27 0.24
C LEU A 132 -42.71 -26.51 -0.29
N ILE A 133 -42.78 -26.27 -1.57
CA ILE A 133 -43.93 -25.69 -2.26
C ILE A 133 -44.42 -26.71 -3.30
N LEU A 134 -45.58 -27.20 -3.15
CA LEU A 134 -46.19 -28.18 -4.07
C LEU A 134 -46.81 -27.44 -5.26
N ASN A 135 -46.83 -28.07 -6.41
CA ASN A 135 -47.58 -27.59 -7.59
C ASN A 135 -49.05 -28.03 -7.52
N ALA A 136 -49.64 -27.83 -6.35
CA ALA A 136 -51.02 -28.13 -6.07
C ALA A 136 -51.58 -27.08 -5.10
N ALA A 137 -52.87 -26.81 -5.17
CA ALA A 137 -53.58 -25.92 -4.27
C ALA A 137 -54.80 -26.67 -3.68
N GLU A 138 -55.16 -26.34 -2.45
CA GLU A 138 -56.33 -26.92 -1.80
C GLU A 138 -57.63 -26.53 -2.50
N ASP A 139 -57.70 -25.31 -3.05
CA ASP A 139 -58.82 -24.82 -3.86
C ASP A 139 -58.37 -24.60 -5.31
N ALA A 140 -58.96 -25.28 -6.26
CA ALA A 140 -58.69 -25.18 -7.69
C ALA A 140 -58.85 -23.76 -8.28
N GLY A 141 -59.41 -22.81 -7.51
CA GLY A 141 -59.56 -21.40 -7.89
C GLY A 141 -58.56 -20.45 -7.29
N SER A 142 -57.57 -20.91 -6.51
CA SER A 142 -56.67 -20.10 -5.69
C SER A 142 -55.63 -19.26 -6.47
N GLY A 143 -55.54 -19.42 -7.80
CA GLY A 143 -54.67 -18.61 -8.66
C GLY A 143 -53.20 -18.88 -8.42
N THR A 144 -52.48 -17.94 -7.77
CA THR A 144 -51.04 -18.02 -7.47
C THR A 144 -50.73 -18.71 -6.14
N PHE A 145 -51.73 -19.06 -5.35
CA PHE A 145 -51.53 -19.74 -4.07
C PHE A 145 -51.26 -21.22 -4.27
N ARG A 146 -50.33 -21.75 -3.50
CA ARG A 146 -49.92 -23.16 -3.55
C ARG A 146 -49.72 -23.69 -2.14
N SER A 147 -50.07 -24.92 -1.94
CA SER A 147 -49.84 -25.66 -0.69
C SER A 147 -48.39 -26.00 -0.50
N GLY A 148 -47.97 -26.23 0.75
CA GLY A 148 -46.63 -26.63 1.07
C GLY A 148 -46.28 -26.43 2.54
N ILE A 149 -45.05 -26.62 2.87
CA ILE A 149 -44.53 -26.61 4.24
C ILE A 149 -43.36 -25.61 4.32
N PHE A 150 -43.38 -24.69 5.30
CA PHE A 150 -42.22 -23.87 5.64
C PHE A 150 -42.00 -23.87 7.15
N ILE A 151 -40.98 -24.58 7.57
CA ILE A 151 -40.53 -24.63 8.97
C ILE A 151 -39.36 -23.65 9.12
N ARG A 152 -39.56 -22.62 9.93
CA ARG A 152 -38.54 -21.62 10.26
C ARG A 152 -37.80 -21.97 11.53
N LYS A 153 -36.55 -21.56 11.60
CA LYS A 153 -35.71 -21.65 12.76
C LYS A 153 -35.38 -20.22 13.25
N LYS A 154 -35.70 -19.93 14.51
CA LYS A 154 -35.56 -18.59 15.08
C LYS A 154 -34.11 -18.15 15.29
N ASP A 155 -33.25 -19.09 15.66
CA ASP A 155 -31.79 -18.87 15.84
C ASP A 155 -31.07 -19.70 14.78
N ALA A 156 -30.89 -19.11 13.60
CA ALA A 156 -30.37 -19.79 12.40
C ALA A 156 -28.91 -20.22 12.51
N ASP A 157 -28.15 -19.62 13.42
CA ASP A 157 -26.75 -19.95 13.71
C ASP A 157 -26.59 -21.17 14.67
N SER A 158 -27.71 -21.66 15.23
CA SER A 158 -27.74 -22.79 16.17
C SER A 158 -28.48 -23.99 15.58
N THR A 159 -28.01 -25.20 15.85
CA THR A 159 -28.75 -26.42 15.54
C THR A 159 -29.95 -26.64 16.47
N ASP A 160 -29.93 -26.06 17.67
CA ASP A 160 -30.94 -26.21 18.73
C ASP A 160 -31.96 -25.06 18.74
N GLY A 161 -32.02 -24.24 17.67
CA GLY A 161 -32.98 -23.14 17.56
C GLY A 161 -34.44 -23.56 17.63
N GLU A 162 -35.29 -22.70 18.20
CA GLU A 162 -36.75 -22.89 18.26
C GLU A 162 -37.33 -22.96 16.84
N LEU A 163 -38.05 -24.04 16.54
CA LEU A 163 -38.69 -24.24 15.22
C LEU A 163 -40.14 -23.77 15.26
N LEU A 164 -40.54 -23.04 14.24
CA LEU A 164 -41.85 -22.47 14.09
C LEU A 164 -42.45 -22.83 12.71
N LEU A 165 -43.74 -23.10 12.66
CA LEU A 165 -44.44 -23.21 11.38
C LEU A 165 -44.72 -21.82 10.81
N TYR A 166 -44.20 -21.53 9.63
CA TYR A 166 -44.41 -20.26 8.92
C TYR A 166 -45.48 -20.41 7.80
N ARG A 167 -45.43 -21.52 7.06
CA ARG A 167 -46.45 -21.88 6.04
C ARG A 167 -46.77 -23.36 6.16
N GLY A 168 -47.98 -23.71 5.76
CA GLY A 168 -48.47 -25.07 5.74
C GLY A 168 -49.60 -25.36 6.73
N GLU A 169 -50.09 -26.57 6.71
CA GLU A 169 -51.17 -27.00 7.57
C GLU A 169 -50.77 -27.02 9.05
N ALA A 170 -51.77 -26.74 9.87
CA ALA A 170 -51.58 -26.66 11.30
C ALA A 170 -51.53 -28.03 12.00
N GLU A 171 -52.27 -29.01 11.48
CA GLU A 171 -52.40 -30.32 12.13
C GLU A 171 -51.06 -31.08 12.28
N PRO A 172 -50.22 -31.21 11.20
CA PRO A 172 -48.92 -31.81 11.36
C PRO A 172 -48.01 -31.06 12.35
N ALA A 173 -48.05 -29.75 12.39
CA ALA A 173 -47.26 -28.94 13.33
C ALA A 173 -47.68 -29.20 14.79
N GLU A 174 -48.98 -29.33 15.05
CA GLU A 174 -49.52 -29.63 16.39
C GLU A 174 -49.06 -31.04 16.85
N ILE A 175 -49.06 -32.03 15.95
CA ILE A 175 -48.57 -33.40 16.24
C ILE A 175 -47.11 -33.36 16.68
N PHE A 176 -46.27 -32.56 16.02
CA PHE A 176 -44.86 -32.42 16.32
C PHE A 176 -44.52 -31.31 17.34
N SER A 177 -45.56 -30.70 17.96
CA SER A 177 -45.43 -29.65 18.97
C SER A 177 -44.69 -28.39 18.49
N LEU A 178 -44.87 -28.03 17.22
CA LEU A 178 -44.39 -26.78 16.67
C LEU A 178 -45.39 -25.67 16.92
N SER A 179 -44.89 -24.51 17.35
CA SER A 179 -45.73 -23.30 17.44
C SER A 179 -45.85 -22.62 16.07
N LYS A 180 -46.99 -21.97 15.83
CA LYS A 180 -47.17 -21.15 14.63
C LYS A 180 -46.48 -19.81 14.79
N GLU A 181 -45.85 -19.31 13.72
CA GLU A 181 -45.32 -17.96 13.69
C GLU A 181 -46.47 -16.92 13.62
N LYS A 182 -46.22 -15.69 14.05
CA LYS A 182 -47.23 -14.62 14.03
C LYS A 182 -47.76 -14.31 12.63
N SER A 183 -46.91 -14.44 11.61
CA SER A 183 -47.18 -14.23 10.19
C SER A 183 -47.55 -15.52 9.45
N TRP A 184 -47.96 -16.57 10.20
CA TRP A 184 -48.36 -17.85 9.63
C TRP A 184 -49.51 -17.71 8.65
N GLN A 185 -49.42 -18.44 7.54
CA GLN A 185 -50.48 -18.66 6.55
C GLN A 185 -50.44 -20.11 6.11
N GLN A 186 -51.55 -20.64 5.61
CA GLN A 186 -51.65 -22.03 5.18
C GLN A 186 -50.93 -22.25 3.84
N GLU A 187 -51.09 -21.33 2.90
CA GLU A 187 -50.57 -21.45 1.55
C GLU A 187 -49.45 -20.45 1.27
N PHE A 188 -48.69 -20.70 0.21
CA PHE A 188 -47.69 -19.81 -0.37
C PHE A 188 -48.29 -18.97 -1.49
N ASP A 189 -48.04 -17.69 -1.50
CA ASP A 189 -48.23 -16.86 -2.70
C ASP A 189 -46.97 -16.98 -3.60
N THR A 190 -47.06 -17.75 -4.68
CA THR A 190 -45.95 -17.97 -5.60
C THR A 190 -45.60 -16.73 -6.42
N ALA A 191 -46.48 -15.72 -6.49
CA ALA A 191 -46.16 -14.44 -7.11
C ALA A 191 -45.23 -13.58 -6.25
N ALA A 192 -45.15 -13.84 -4.95
CA ALA A 192 -44.24 -13.17 -4.02
C ALA A 192 -42.85 -13.84 -3.94
N LEU A 193 -42.64 -14.97 -4.59
CA LEU A 193 -41.35 -15.68 -4.58
C LEU A 193 -40.29 -14.92 -5.38
N PRO A 194 -39.01 -14.95 -4.97
CA PRO A 194 -37.88 -14.28 -5.67
C PRO A 194 -37.46 -15.01 -6.97
N PHE A 195 -38.19 -16.06 -7.36
CA PHE A 195 -37.94 -16.82 -8.59
C PHE A 195 -39.25 -17.20 -9.26
N ALA A 196 -39.21 -17.49 -10.56
CA ALA A 196 -40.40 -17.92 -11.30
C ALA A 196 -40.75 -19.35 -10.91
N PHE A 197 -41.96 -19.56 -10.32
CA PHE A 197 -42.44 -20.88 -9.94
C PHE A 197 -43.18 -21.54 -11.11
N GLY A 198 -42.85 -22.80 -11.41
CA GLY A 198 -43.54 -23.58 -12.45
C GLY A 198 -42.61 -24.48 -13.27
N GLU A 199 -43.16 -25.09 -14.31
CA GLU A 199 -42.41 -26.02 -15.22
C GLU A 199 -41.21 -25.42 -15.91
N SER A 200 -41.12 -24.10 -15.98
CA SER A 200 -39.92 -23.40 -16.53
C SER A 200 -38.64 -23.66 -15.74
N LEU A 201 -38.73 -24.16 -14.52
CA LEU A 201 -37.62 -24.58 -13.69
C LEU A 201 -37.04 -25.94 -14.14
N LEU A 202 -37.81 -26.72 -14.90
CA LEU A 202 -37.37 -27.97 -15.49
C LEU A 202 -36.70 -27.72 -16.86
N PRO A 203 -35.67 -28.44 -17.26
CA PRO A 203 -35.12 -29.70 -16.71
C PRO A 203 -33.81 -29.48 -15.92
N SER A 204 -33.68 -28.40 -15.18
CA SER A 204 -32.39 -28.07 -14.57
C SER A 204 -31.90 -29.13 -13.56
N GLY A 205 -32.78 -29.80 -12.82
CA GLY A 205 -32.45 -30.82 -11.81
C GLY A 205 -31.36 -30.37 -10.83
N LYS A 206 -30.95 -29.10 -10.92
CA LYS A 206 -29.88 -28.48 -10.20
C LYS A 206 -30.39 -27.61 -9.07
N VAL A 207 -29.63 -27.53 -8.01
CA VAL A 207 -29.90 -26.54 -6.97
C VAL A 207 -29.66 -25.16 -7.55
N CYS A 208 -30.55 -24.23 -7.25
CA CYS A 208 -30.48 -22.83 -7.65
C CYS A 208 -30.43 -21.93 -6.42
N LEU A 209 -29.82 -20.77 -6.59
CA LEU A 209 -29.78 -19.72 -5.58
C LEU A 209 -30.69 -18.56 -6.02
N SER A 210 -31.62 -18.13 -5.15
CA SER A 210 -32.49 -17.00 -5.46
C SER A 210 -31.80 -15.66 -5.27
N PRO A 211 -32.24 -14.57 -5.90
CA PRO A 211 -31.94 -13.23 -5.43
C PRO A 211 -32.37 -13.06 -3.96
N MET A 212 -31.75 -12.10 -3.27
CA MET A 212 -32.13 -11.71 -1.93
C MET A 212 -33.54 -11.11 -1.96
N SER A 213 -34.38 -11.51 -1.02
CA SER A 213 -35.74 -10.99 -0.86
C SER A 213 -36.08 -10.77 0.61
N ALA A 214 -37.03 -9.90 0.85
CA ALA A 214 -37.62 -9.77 2.18
C ALA A 214 -38.60 -10.92 2.43
N LEU A 215 -38.52 -11.54 3.59
CA LEU A 215 -39.52 -12.54 3.97
C LEU A 215 -40.86 -11.85 4.23
N PRO A 216 -41.94 -12.25 3.52
CA PRO A 216 -43.23 -11.62 3.65
C PRO A 216 -43.74 -11.55 5.10
N GLY A 217 -44.16 -10.36 5.54
CA GLY A 217 -44.63 -10.12 6.91
C GLY A 217 -43.56 -9.97 7.98
N THR A 218 -42.29 -9.92 7.59
CA THR A 218 -41.15 -9.67 8.47
C THR A 218 -40.24 -8.59 7.90
N SER A 219 -39.22 -8.13 8.69
CA SER A 219 -38.15 -7.26 8.22
C SER A 219 -36.90 -8.03 7.82
N GLU A 220 -36.96 -9.35 7.87
CA GLU A 220 -35.79 -10.20 7.63
C GLU A 220 -35.59 -10.37 6.12
N LYS A 221 -34.30 -10.43 5.75
CA LYS A 221 -33.86 -10.72 4.38
C LYS A 221 -33.41 -12.15 4.30
N GLU A 222 -33.83 -12.83 3.24
CA GLU A 222 -33.48 -14.22 2.99
C GLU A 222 -33.02 -14.43 1.55
N VAL A 223 -32.24 -15.46 1.39
CA VAL A 223 -31.85 -16.05 0.10
C VAL A 223 -32.28 -17.51 0.14
N LEU A 224 -32.87 -18.00 -0.93
CA LEU A 224 -33.34 -19.37 -1.00
C LEU A 224 -32.42 -20.22 -1.85
N LEU A 225 -31.91 -21.31 -1.27
CA LEU A 225 -31.35 -22.44 -2.00
C LEU A 225 -32.47 -23.41 -2.31
N TYR A 226 -32.78 -23.62 -3.58
CA TYR A 226 -33.95 -24.42 -3.98
C TYR A 226 -33.62 -25.39 -5.13
N ALA A 227 -34.30 -26.50 -5.13
CA ALA A 227 -34.28 -27.48 -6.19
C ALA A 227 -35.69 -27.76 -6.72
N PRO A 228 -35.89 -27.74 -8.04
CA PRO A 228 -37.16 -28.15 -8.61
C PRO A 228 -37.36 -29.66 -8.42
N LEU A 229 -38.57 -30.05 -8.12
CA LEU A 229 -38.99 -31.43 -7.94
C LEU A 229 -39.75 -31.89 -9.18
N SER A 230 -39.33 -33.01 -9.74
CA SER A 230 -40.06 -33.68 -10.81
C SER A 230 -40.22 -35.16 -10.48
N LEU A 231 -41.40 -35.70 -10.79
CA LEU A 231 -41.63 -37.14 -10.71
C LEU A 231 -40.85 -37.89 -11.79
N GLU A 232 -40.85 -39.23 -11.73
CA GLU A 232 -40.15 -40.05 -12.72
C GLU A 232 -40.66 -39.87 -14.16
N ASP A 233 -41.96 -39.51 -14.30
CA ASP A 233 -42.58 -39.22 -15.61
C ASP A 233 -42.20 -37.82 -16.15
N GLY A 234 -41.46 -37.02 -15.38
CA GLY A 234 -41.04 -35.69 -15.74
C GLY A 234 -42.04 -34.58 -15.34
N THR A 235 -43.14 -34.94 -14.69
CA THR A 235 -44.16 -33.95 -14.23
C THR A 235 -43.60 -33.11 -13.10
N PHE A 236 -43.88 -31.79 -13.12
CA PHE A 236 -43.43 -30.85 -12.11
C PHE A 236 -44.24 -30.99 -10.84
N LEU A 237 -43.61 -31.52 -9.79
CA LEU A 237 -44.21 -31.69 -8.47
C LEU A 237 -44.20 -30.39 -7.63
N GLY A 238 -43.16 -29.59 -7.79
CA GLY A 238 -42.99 -28.39 -6.98
C GLY A 238 -41.51 -28.00 -6.80
N VAL A 239 -41.25 -27.36 -5.69
CA VAL A 239 -39.89 -26.88 -5.33
C VAL A 239 -39.65 -27.14 -3.86
N CYS A 240 -38.48 -27.66 -3.49
CA CYS A 240 -38.05 -27.69 -2.09
C CYS A 240 -36.69 -27.00 -1.90
N GLY A 241 -36.40 -26.60 -0.68
CA GLY A 241 -35.17 -25.93 -0.43
C GLY A 241 -34.93 -25.50 1.00
N ILE A 242 -33.83 -24.76 1.15
CA ILE A 242 -33.33 -24.23 2.41
C ILE A 242 -33.30 -22.70 2.33
N ALA A 243 -33.85 -22.04 3.34
CA ALA A 243 -33.82 -20.59 3.47
C ALA A 243 -32.61 -20.16 4.31
N LEU A 244 -31.94 -19.11 3.88
CA LEU A 244 -30.71 -18.58 4.49
C LEU A 244 -30.90 -17.09 4.83
N SER A 245 -30.85 -16.78 6.10
CA SER A 245 -30.81 -15.40 6.59
C SER A 245 -29.36 -14.94 6.88
N GLU A 246 -29.20 -13.70 7.26
CA GLU A 246 -27.90 -13.13 7.66
C GLU A 246 -27.23 -13.93 8.78
N ASP A 247 -28.01 -14.44 9.74
CA ASP A 247 -27.50 -15.19 10.88
C ASP A 247 -26.81 -16.49 10.46
N CYS A 248 -27.23 -17.13 9.37
CA CYS A 248 -26.57 -18.33 8.84
C CYS A 248 -25.12 -18.06 8.41
N PHE A 249 -24.83 -16.85 7.94
CA PHE A 249 -23.50 -16.46 7.46
C PHE A 249 -22.65 -15.83 8.57
N ARG A 250 -23.23 -15.48 9.71
CA ARG A 250 -22.51 -14.85 10.83
C ARG A 250 -21.25 -15.63 11.25
N PRO A 251 -21.25 -16.97 11.41
CA PRO A 251 -20.05 -17.71 11.77
C PRO A 251 -18.93 -17.62 10.72
N ALA A 252 -19.29 -17.50 9.43
CA ALA A 252 -18.34 -17.37 8.34
C ALA A 252 -17.80 -15.93 8.18
N LEU A 253 -18.61 -14.94 8.54
CA LEU A 253 -18.30 -13.51 8.33
C LEU A 253 -17.73 -12.83 9.56
N VAL A 254 -18.06 -13.26 10.79
CA VAL A 254 -17.59 -12.68 12.05
C VAL A 254 -16.43 -13.49 12.62
N GLN A 255 -15.29 -12.85 12.83
CA GLN A 255 -14.16 -13.42 13.57
C GLN A 255 -13.92 -12.59 14.84
N ASP A 256 -13.56 -13.25 15.94
CA ASP A 256 -13.44 -12.67 17.30
C ASP A 256 -12.47 -11.46 17.41
N ASP A 257 -11.55 -11.27 16.45
CA ASP A 257 -10.52 -10.22 16.51
C ASP A 257 -10.82 -9.01 15.63
N SER A 258 -12.07 -8.83 15.24
CA SER A 258 -12.48 -7.92 14.16
C SER A 258 -13.12 -6.61 14.61
N ARG A 259 -12.64 -6.00 15.69
CA ARG A 259 -13.04 -4.64 16.06
C ARG A 259 -12.82 -3.69 14.87
N ASN A 260 -13.87 -3.01 14.45
CA ASN A 260 -13.88 -2.07 13.32
C ASN A 260 -13.79 -2.70 11.91
N THR A 261 -14.15 -3.96 11.70
CA THR A 261 -14.26 -4.53 10.36
C THR A 261 -15.70 -4.98 10.09
N ALA A 262 -16.20 -4.66 8.91
CA ALA A 262 -17.46 -5.17 8.40
C ALA A 262 -17.20 -6.16 7.25
N ALA A 263 -17.96 -7.24 7.21
CA ALA A 263 -18.03 -8.12 6.05
C ALA A 263 -19.38 -7.97 5.37
N LEU A 264 -19.38 -7.89 4.05
CA LEU A 264 -20.55 -7.74 3.21
C LEU A 264 -20.62 -8.94 2.27
N LEU A 265 -21.77 -9.59 2.20
CA LEU A 265 -22.04 -10.65 1.25
C LEU A 265 -23.19 -10.22 0.32
N ALA A 266 -22.84 -9.91 -0.92
CA ALA A 266 -23.79 -9.52 -1.96
C ALA A 266 -24.09 -10.69 -2.89
N PHE A 267 -25.36 -10.84 -3.27
CA PHE A 267 -25.81 -11.87 -4.18
C PHE A 267 -25.99 -11.30 -5.59
N GLY A 268 -25.26 -11.86 -6.56
CA GLY A 268 -25.20 -11.40 -7.94
C GLY A 268 -23.99 -10.52 -8.26
N ASP A 269 -23.75 -10.27 -9.55
CA ASP A 269 -22.65 -9.44 -10.04
C ASP A 269 -22.90 -7.95 -9.75
N ARG A 270 -21.99 -7.31 -9.06
CA ARG A 270 -22.07 -5.92 -8.59
C ARG A 270 -20.81 -5.13 -8.97
N ALA A 271 -20.57 -5.03 -10.28
CA ALA A 271 -19.36 -4.38 -10.80
C ALA A 271 -19.24 -2.87 -10.47
N GLU A 272 -20.37 -2.17 -10.28
CA GLU A 272 -20.38 -0.69 -10.16
C GLU A 272 -20.51 -0.16 -8.72
N GLY A 273 -20.83 -1.01 -7.75
CA GLY A 273 -21.01 -0.60 -6.36
C GLY A 273 -21.80 -1.62 -5.55
N ILE A 274 -21.79 -1.46 -4.25
CA ILE A 274 -22.48 -2.34 -3.31
C ILE A 274 -23.69 -1.58 -2.71
N ASP A 275 -24.88 -2.15 -2.83
CA ASP A 275 -26.06 -1.69 -2.08
C ASP A 275 -26.18 -2.55 -0.80
N PRO A 276 -25.85 -2.01 0.39
CA PRO A 276 -26.00 -2.75 1.65
C PRO A 276 -27.44 -3.20 1.93
N GLY A 277 -28.41 -2.53 1.32
CA GLY A 277 -29.82 -2.93 1.36
C GLY A 277 -30.06 -4.29 0.73
N GLN A 278 -29.18 -4.74 -0.17
CA GLN A 278 -29.26 -6.02 -0.88
C GLN A 278 -28.07 -6.95 -0.54
N CYS A 279 -27.47 -6.77 0.62
CA CYS A 279 -26.38 -7.57 1.12
C CYS A 279 -26.71 -8.09 2.51
N PHE A 280 -26.09 -9.20 2.89
CA PHE A 280 -25.92 -9.52 4.30
C PHE A 280 -24.70 -8.76 4.84
N VAL A 281 -24.89 -8.10 5.98
CA VAL A 281 -23.88 -7.22 6.58
C VAL A 281 -23.57 -7.72 7.98
N SER A 282 -22.33 -8.07 8.23
CA SER A 282 -21.89 -8.55 9.54
C SER A 282 -20.71 -7.75 10.06
N GLY A 283 -20.73 -7.32 11.31
CA GLY A 283 -19.66 -6.56 11.97
C GLY A 283 -20.18 -5.60 13.04
N GLU A 284 -19.25 -5.06 13.86
CA GLU A 284 -19.57 -4.02 14.85
C GLU A 284 -19.73 -2.66 14.14
N ASP A 285 -20.92 -2.23 13.92
CA ASP A 285 -21.29 -0.88 13.47
C ASP A 285 -21.11 -0.55 11.97
N PRO A 286 -21.90 -1.07 11.11
CA PRO A 286 -22.15 -0.29 9.92
C PRO A 286 -23.61 0.16 9.87
N ALA A 287 -23.85 1.38 10.24
CA ALA A 287 -24.98 2.12 9.67
C ALA A 287 -24.70 2.35 8.18
N LEU A 288 -24.45 1.23 7.45
CA LEU A 288 -24.29 1.25 6.01
C LEU A 288 -25.68 1.47 5.39
N SER A 289 -25.92 2.64 4.87
CA SER A 289 -27.13 3.04 4.19
C SER A 289 -26.79 3.56 2.80
N GLY A 290 -27.68 3.38 1.85
CA GLY A 290 -27.49 3.85 0.48
C GLY A 290 -26.48 3.03 -0.36
N THR A 291 -26.28 3.44 -1.61
CA THR A 291 -25.38 2.73 -2.53
C THR A 291 -23.95 3.22 -2.36
N LEU A 292 -23.04 2.33 -1.98
CA LEU A 292 -21.61 2.60 -1.85
C LEU A 292 -20.95 2.67 -3.23
N SER A 293 -20.46 3.86 -3.62
CA SER A 293 -19.66 4.01 -4.83
C SER A 293 -18.25 3.45 -4.62
N ARG A 294 -17.70 2.75 -5.63
CA ARG A 294 -16.40 2.10 -5.56
C ARG A 294 -15.33 2.90 -6.32
N GLU A 295 -14.21 3.20 -5.65
CA GLU A 295 -13.02 3.83 -6.22
C GLU A 295 -11.81 2.92 -5.99
N ASP A 296 -11.02 2.64 -7.02
CA ASP A 296 -9.81 1.83 -6.91
C ASP A 296 -8.66 2.64 -6.30
N LEU A 297 -8.11 2.16 -5.18
CA LEU A 297 -6.94 2.74 -4.51
C LEU A 297 -5.62 2.06 -4.92
N GLY A 298 -5.69 1.05 -5.78
CA GLY A 298 -4.55 0.19 -6.12
C GLY A 298 -4.27 -0.89 -5.07
N ASP A 299 -3.35 -1.81 -5.39
CA ASP A 299 -2.96 -2.94 -4.53
C ASP A 299 -4.12 -3.86 -4.11
N GLY A 300 -5.22 -3.90 -4.87
CA GLY A 300 -6.42 -4.67 -4.57
C GLY A 300 -7.31 -4.07 -3.47
N LEU A 301 -7.06 -2.83 -3.09
CA LEU A 301 -7.88 -2.07 -2.16
C LEU A 301 -8.83 -1.13 -2.90
N TYR A 302 -10.05 -1.06 -2.42
CA TYR A 302 -11.09 -0.18 -2.93
C TYR A 302 -11.59 0.75 -1.83
N ARG A 303 -11.91 1.98 -2.21
CA ARG A 303 -12.59 2.93 -1.37
C ARG A 303 -14.08 2.88 -1.69
N TYR A 304 -14.87 2.76 -0.66
CA TYR A 304 -16.34 2.78 -0.73
C TYR A 304 -16.82 4.03 -0.01
N ALA A 305 -17.50 4.89 -0.72
CA ALA A 305 -17.97 6.16 -0.18
C ALA A 305 -19.48 6.32 -0.33
N GLU A 306 -20.10 6.83 0.72
CA GLU A 306 -21.45 7.34 0.78
C GLU A 306 -21.44 8.78 1.31
N GLU A 307 -22.58 9.50 1.25
CA GLU A 307 -22.72 10.85 1.82
C GLU A 307 -22.48 10.83 3.35
N GLY A 308 -21.22 10.97 3.77
CA GLY A 308 -20.81 11.14 5.17
C GLY A 308 -19.82 10.13 5.71
N ASP A 309 -19.91 8.87 5.31
CA ASP A 309 -19.01 7.81 5.77
C ASP A 309 -18.26 7.16 4.60
N ALA A 310 -17.00 6.85 4.82
CA ALA A 310 -16.16 6.19 3.84
C ALA A 310 -15.44 4.98 4.46
N PHE A 311 -15.34 3.93 3.66
CA PHE A 311 -14.72 2.67 4.03
C PHE A 311 -13.62 2.32 3.05
N VAL A 312 -12.63 1.57 3.49
CA VAL A 312 -11.58 1.00 2.64
C VAL A 312 -11.60 -0.51 2.84
N GLY A 313 -11.50 -1.27 1.75
CA GLY A 313 -11.57 -2.72 1.86
C GLY A 313 -11.14 -3.45 0.62
N MET A 314 -11.36 -4.75 0.65
CA MET A 314 -11.13 -5.67 -0.47
C MET A 314 -12.46 -6.27 -0.89
N GLN A 315 -12.55 -6.63 -2.17
CA GLN A 315 -13.72 -7.32 -2.75
C GLN A 315 -13.24 -8.49 -3.58
N GLU A 316 -13.94 -9.60 -3.46
CA GLU A 316 -13.66 -10.83 -4.21
C GLU A 316 -14.96 -11.43 -4.74
N SER A 317 -14.94 -11.82 -6.01
CA SER A 317 -16.03 -12.59 -6.63
C SER A 317 -15.86 -14.06 -6.31
N LEU A 318 -16.83 -14.64 -5.59
CA LEU A 318 -16.88 -16.04 -5.27
C LEU A 318 -17.66 -16.80 -6.35
N SER A 319 -16.97 -17.63 -7.10
CA SER A 319 -17.63 -18.61 -7.97
C SER A 319 -18.05 -19.82 -7.14
N LEU A 320 -19.35 -20.07 -7.11
CA LEU A 320 -19.94 -21.21 -6.40
C LEU A 320 -19.88 -22.49 -7.25
N SER A 321 -19.85 -23.62 -6.56
CA SER A 321 -19.98 -24.95 -7.21
C SER A 321 -21.36 -25.10 -7.85
N GLN A 322 -21.49 -25.95 -8.86
CA GLN A 322 -22.77 -26.34 -9.49
C GLN A 322 -23.57 -25.23 -10.21
N ASP A 323 -22.91 -24.20 -10.75
CA ASP A 323 -23.58 -23.11 -11.47
C ASP A 323 -24.59 -22.28 -10.61
N LEU A 324 -24.41 -22.24 -9.30
CA LEU A 324 -25.21 -21.42 -8.38
C LEU A 324 -25.05 -19.91 -8.59
N GLY A 325 -24.18 -19.51 -9.50
CA GLY A 325 -23.90 -18.11 -9.80
C GLY A 325 -22.65 -17.57 -9.11
N THR A 326 -22.56 -16.25 -9.07
CA THR A 326 -21.47 -15.54 -8.45
C THR A 326 -21.99 -14.75 -7.24
N LEU A 327 -21.20 -14.73 -6.19
CA LEU A 327 -21.38 -13.86 -5.03
C LEU A 327 -20.24 -12.87 -4.97
N GLU A 328 -20.50 -11.69 -4.45
CA GLU A 328 -19.49 -10.71 -4.16
C GLU A 328 -19.30 -10.63 -2.64
N LEU A 329 -18.09 -10.92 -2.19
CA LEU A 329 -17.70 -10.77 -0.80
C LEU A 329 -16.85 -9.52 -0.65
N GLY A 330 -17.23 -8.64 0.28
CA GLY A 330 -16.48 -7.44 0.65
C GLY A 330 -16.04 -7.49 2.11
N VAL A 331 -14.80 -7.12 2.40
CA VAL A 331 -14.32 -6.90 3.76
C VAL A 331 -13.87 -5.47 3.88
N LEU A 332 -14.54 -4.71 4.73
CA LEU A 332 -14.40 -3.26 4.84
C LEU A 332 -13.89 -2.85 6.23
N ILE A 333 -13.14 -1.78 6.27
CA ILE A 333 -12.77 -1.05 7.49
C ILE A 333 -13.14 0.42 7.32
N PRO A 334 -13.44 1.16 8.40
CA PRO A 334 -13.62 2.60 8.31
C PRO A 334 -12.38 3.30 7.72
N GLU A 335 -12.57 4.24 6.81
CA GLU A 335 -11.46 4.97 6.15
C GLU A 335 -10.52 5.64 7.17
N ARG A 336 -11.05 6.08 8.32
CA ARG A 336 -10.23 6.64 9.42
C ARG A 336 -9.12 5.70 9.88
N VAL A 337 -9.39 4.39 9.97
CA VAL A 337 -8.40 3.38 10.39
C VAL A 337 -7.29 3.26 9.36
N TYR A 338 -7.66 3.25 8.09
CA TYR A 338 -6.72 3.24 6.97
C TYR A 338 -5.87 4.51 6.92
N GLN A 339 -6.50 5.69 7.08
CA GLN A 339 -5.80 6.98 7.10
C GLN A 339 -4.82 7.09 8.28
N GLU A 340 -5.21 6.61 9.47
CA GLU A 340 -4.34 6.55 10.64
C GLU A 340 -3.10 5.69 10.37
N ALA A 341 -3.27 4.51 9.74
CA ALA A 341 -2.16 3.65 9.36
C ALA A 341 -1.22 4.34 8.36
N CYS A 342 -1.76 4.97 7.33
CA CYS A 342 -0.99 5.74 6.33
C CYS A 342 -0.25 6.92 6.95
N MET A 343 -0.90 7.69 7.84
CA MET A 343 -0.29 8.83 8.52
C MET A 343 0.86 8.37 9.44
N GLN A 344 0.68 7.28 10.17
CA GLN A 344 1.73 6.73 11.04
C GLN A 344 2.93 6.20 10.23
N ASP A 345 2.70 5.60 9.07
CA ASP A 345 3.77 5.21 8.16
C ASP A 345 4.49 6.42 7.59
N PHE A 346 3.75 7.45 7.16
CA PHE A 346 4.33 8.71 6.68
C PHE A 346 5.19 9.38 7.75
N LEU A 347 4.66 9.57 8.96
CA LEU A 347 5.40 10.17 10.09
C LEU A 347 6.62 9.33 10.47
N GLY A 348 6.47 8.01 10.51
CA GLY A 348 7.57 7.09 10.77
C GLY A 348 8.68 7.23 9.75
N ASN A 349 8.35 7.21 8.45
CA ASN A 349 9.32 7.34 7.37
C ASN A 349 9.96 8.73 7.34
N ALA A 350 9.18 9.80 7.57
CA ALA A 350 9.70 11.16 7.67
C ALA A 350 10.71 11.30 8.83
N LEU A 351 10.41 10.75 10.00
CA LEU A 351 11.31 10.77 11.15
C LEU A 351 12.62 10.03 10.87
N PHE A 352 12.54 8.86 10.23
CA PHE A 352 13.72 8.08 9.85
C PHE A 352 14.60 8.77 8.82
N LEU A 353 14.04 9.55 7.90
CA LEU A 353 14.80 10.34 6.94
C LEU A 353 15.39 11.61 7.57
N LEU A 354 14.64 12.27 8.45
CA LEU A 354 15.07 13.53 9.09
C LEU A 354 16.14 13.30 10.15
N LEU A 355 16.09 12.19 10.90
CA LEU A 355 17.04 11.93 11.98
C LEU A 355 18.49 11.83 11.49
N PRO A 356 18.84 11.00 10.48
CA PRO A 356 20.21 10.95 9.95
C PRO A 356 20.62 12.25 9.24
N ALA A 357 19.69 12.94 8.59
CA ALA A 357 19.96 14.25 7.99
C ALA A 357 20.31 15.29 9.06
N ALA A 358 19.54 15.37 10.14
CA ALA A 358 19.80 16.26 11.25
C ALA A 358 21.13 15.92 11.96
N THR A 359 21.42 14.63 12.16
CA THR A 359 22.71 14.20 12.75
C THR A 359 23.88 14.54 11.83
N ALA A 360 23.75 14.40 10.51
CA ALA A 360 24.77 14.76 9.54
C ALA A 360 25.05 16.28 9.54
N VAL A 361 24.00 17.09 9.58
CA VAL A 361 24.13 18.56 9.68
C VAL A 361 24.79 18.97 10.99
N LEU A 362 24.33 18.41 12.11
CA LEU A 362 24.91 18.69 13.44
C LEU A 362 26.40 18.31 13.48
N LEU A 363 26.72 17.13 12.96
CA LEU A 363 28.08 16.64 12.86
C LEU A 363 28.96 17.53 11.98
N SER A 364 28.45 17.95 10.82
CA SER A 364 29.12 18.89 9.92
C SER A 364 29.41 20.23 10.61
N LEU A 365 28.45 20.77 11.35
CA LEU A 365 28.62 22.01 12.10
C LEU A 365 29.66 21.86 13.24
N LEU A 366 29.63 20.73 13.95
CA LEU A 366 30.61 20.43 15.00
C LEU A 366 32.03 20.27 14.42
N LEU A 367 32.15 19.49 13.34
CA LEU A 367 33.46 19.34 12.64
C LEU A 367 33.97 20.66 12.09
N SER A 368 33.08 21.48 11.51
CA SER A 368 33.47 22.82 11.04
C SER A 368 33.96 23.71 12.18
N ARG A 369 33.32 23.68 13.35
CA ARG A 369 33.76 24.46 14.52
C ARG A 369 35.06 23.93 15.13
N ILE A 370 35.22 22.63 15.22
CA ILE A 370 36.39 21.98 15.88
C ILE A 370 37.64 21.99 14.99
N PHE A 371 37.47 21.80 13.67
CA PHE A 371 38.59 21.64 12.74
C PHE A 371 38.72 22.81 11.76
N ALA A 372 37.65 23.15 11.01
CA ALA A 372 37.79 24.09 9.91
C ALA A 372 38.08 25.52 10.38
N LYS A 373 37.42 26.02 11.40
CA LYS A 373 37.65 27.39 11.90
C LYS A 373 39.04 27.61 12.44
N PRO A 374 39.59 26.72 13.32
CA PRO A 374 40.98 26.90 13.81
C PRO A 374 42.01 26.75 12.70
N LEU A 375 41.81 25.82 11.75
CA LEU A 375 42.73 25.61 10.63
C LEU A 375 42.77 26.80 9.65
N LEU A 376 41.57 27.32 9.28
CA LEU A 376 41.45 28.48 8.41
C LEU A 376 42.02 29.73 9.08
N GLY A 377 41.78 29.91 10.40
CA GLY A 377 42.40 30.97 11.18
C GLY A 377 43.91 30.93 11.15
N SER A 378 44.51 29.77 11.41
CA SER A 378 45.96 29.59 11.39
C SER A 378 46.58 29.82 10.00
N ILE A 379 45.88 29.43 8.92
CA ILE A 379 46.30 29.68 7.53
C ILE A 379 46.21 31.18 7.18
N SER A 380 45.16 31.88 7.63
CA SER A 380 45.04 33.34 7.41
C SER A 380 46.09 34.11 8.14
N ASP A 381 46.40 33.73 9.38
CA ASP A 381 47.43 34.37 10.20
C ASP A 381 48.85 34.14 9.62
N CYS A 382 49.13 32.96 9.06
CA CYS A 382 50.34 32.69 8.31
C CYS A 382 50.46 33.54 7.04
N ARG A 383 49.37 33.88 6.39
CA ARG A 383 49.34 34.73 5.18
C ARG A 383 49.58 36.21 5.50
N GLU A 384 49.11 36.67 6.68
CA GLU A 384 49.25 38.06 7.13
C GLU A 384 50.54 38.31 7.90
N GLY A 385 51.37 37.31 8.13
CA GLY A 385 52.67 37.44 8.80
C GLY A 385 52.58 37.76 10.29
N THR A 386 51.39 37.66 10.87
CA THR A 386 51.17 37.86 12.31
C THR A 386 51.42 36.55 13.05
N ARG A 387 52.34 36.57 14.03
CA ARG A 387 52.55 35.42 14.95
C ARG A 387 51.40 35.43 15.95
N SER A 388 50.33 34.69 15.63
CA SER A 388 49.34 34.33 16.62
C SER A 388 49.58 32.89 17.07
N THR A 389 49.57 32.65 18.37
CA THR A 389 49.62 31.30 18.93
C THR A 389 48.36 30.58 18.57
N SER A 390 48.46 29.52 17.75
CA SER A 390 47.32 28.73 17.37
C SER A 390 46.83 27.90 18.55
N SER A 391 45.57 27.58 18.58
CA SER A 391 44.97 26.70 19.61
C SER A 391 45.39 25.22 19.45
N VAL A 392 46.27 24.90 18.52
CA VAL A 392 46.76 23.55 18.18
C VAL A 392 48.29 23.59 18.14
N GLN A 393 48.90 22.92 19.11
CA GLN A 393 50.35 22.94 19.34
C GLN A 393 51.17 22.42 18.13
N GLU A 394 50.68 21.38 17.44
CA GLU A 394 51.28 20.80 16.26
C GLU A 394 51.20 21.73 15.03
N MET A 395 50.20 22.65 15.01
CA MET A 395 50.12 23.66 13.93
C MET A 395 51.16 24.75 14.08
N ASP A 396 51.52 25.09 15.32
CA ASP A 396 52.60 26.04 15.57
C ASP A 396 53.96 25.46 15.15
N GLU A 397 54.19 24.18 15.41
CA GLU A 397 55.40 23.46 14.94
C GLU A 397 55.41 23.31 13.41
N LEU A 398 54.27 22.98 12.80
CA LEU A 398 54.12 22.88 11.35
C LEU A 398 54.30 24.23 10.65
N SER A 399 53.76 25.29 11.22
CA SER A 399 53.89 26.65 10.70
C SER A 399 55.35 27.14 10.80
N ALA A 400 56.05 26.79 11.88
CA ALA A 400 57.51 27.09 12.03
C ALA A 400 58.33 26.31 10.99
N LEU A 401 58.07 25.02 10.81
CA LEU A 401 58.73 24.18 9.80
C LEU A 401 58.45 24.65 8.35
N LEU A 402 57.18 25.02 8.07
CA LEU A 402 56.82 25.56 6.75
C LEU A 402 57.43 26.93 6.50
N SER A 403 57.54 27.78 7.51
CA SER A 403 58.22 29.09 7.39
C SER A 403 59.71 28.92 7.17
N GLU A 404 60.36 27.98 7.84
CA GLU A 404 61.77 27.66 7.66
C GLU A 404 62.02 27.07 6.26
N ARG A 405 61.22 26.12 5.82
CA ARG A 405 61.28 25.57 4.47
C ARG A 405 60.98 26.59 3.38
N SER A 406 60.00 27.47 3.60
CA SER A 406 59.70 28.52 2.63
C SER A 406 60.85 29.52 2.47
N GLN A 407 61.56 29.80 3.55
CA GLN A 407 62.80 30.60 3.49
C GLN A 407 63.94 29.86 2.77
N GLU A 408 64.07 28.55 3.00
CA GLU A 408 65.07 27.71 2.27
C GLU A 408 64.70 27.64 0.77
N PHE A 409 63.46 27.39 0.43
CA PHE A 409 62.95 27.42 -0.96
C PHE A 409 63.11 28.78 -1.61
N ALA A 410 62.91 29.87 -0.87
CA ALA A 410 63.13 31.22 -1.39
C ALA A 410 64.61 31.47 -1.67
N LYS A 411 65.51 31.03 -0.77
CA LYS A 411 67.00 31.08 -0.99
C LYS A 411 67.41 30.20 -2.15
N GLU A 412 66.89 28.98 -2.26
CA GLU A 412 67.20 28.04 -3.33
C GLU A 412 66.66 28.48 -4.68
N ARG A 413 65.47 29.03 -4.69
CA ARG A 413 64.86 29.66 -5.88
C ARG A 413 65.67 30.85 -6.36
N LYS A 414 66.13 31.68 -5.43
CA LYS A 414 67.02 32.80 -5.76
C LYS A 414 68.36 32.30 -6.35
N ARG A 415 68.93 31.21 -5.82
CA ARG A 415 70.17 30.55 -6.37
C ARG A 415 69.92 29.92 -7.74
N LEU A 416 68.78 29.29 -7.96
CA LEU A 416 68.41 28.65 -9.24
C LEU A 416 68.08 29.70 -10.31
N LEU A 417 67.41 30.80 -9.95
CA LEU A 417 67.15 31.92 -10.86
C LEU A 417 68.46 32.55 -11.31
N THR A 418 69.40 32.80 -10.41
CA THR A 418 70.79 33.33 -10.76
C THR A 418 71.60 32.37 -11.64
N ARG A 419 71.34 31.08 -11.58
CA ARG A 419 72.04 30.09 -12.42
C ARG A 419 71.31 29.86 -13.78
N GLN A 420 70.09 30.18 -13.93
CA GLN A 420 69.28 30.06 -15.17
C GLN A 420 69.32 31.33 -16.02
N GLU A 421 69.74 32.46 -15.44
CA GLU A 421 69.90 33.76 -16.08
C GLU A 421 71.12 33.81 -17.05
N ALA A 422 71.96 32.81 -17.02
CA ALA A 422 73.20 32.78 -17.85
C ALA A 422 72.93 32.28 -19.31
N SER A 423 71.74 32.10 -19.79
CA SER A 423 71.48 31.60 -21.16
C SER A 423 70.15 32.05 -21.79
N VAL A 424 69.79 33.29 -21.65
CA VAL A 424 68.75 33.87 -22.55
C VAL A 424 69.51 34.55 -23.72
N ASP A 425 69.33 34.03 -24.91
CA ASP A 425 69.99 34.55 -26.12
C ASP A 425 69.46 35.98 -26.38
N ARG A 426 70.36 36.95 -26.52
CA ARG A 426 69.97 38.37 -26.75
C ARG A 426 69.03 38.57 -27.92
N GLU A 427 69.12 37.77 -28.96
CA GLU A 427 68.26 37.78 -30.11
C GLU A 427 66.86 37.44 -29.77
N GLN A 428 66.54 36.54 -28.75
CA GLN A 428 65.28 36.14 -28.31
C GLN A 428 64.58 37.24 -27.47
N VAL A 429 65.35 38.05 -26.72
CA VAL A 429 64.83 39.19 -25.95
C VAL A 429 64.43 40.35 -26.86
N GLU A 430 65.18 40.61 -27.97
CA GLU A 430 64.86 41.62 -28.95
C GLU A 430 63.54 41.25 -29.71
N LEU A 431 63.39 40.00 -30.16
CA LEU A 431 62.15 39.51 -30.81
C LEU A 431 61.00 39.59 -29.87
N PHE A 432 61.20 39.30 -28.59
CA PHE A 432 60.13 39.40 -27.58
C PHE A 432 59.68 40.87 -27.35
N ALA A 433 60.63 41.79 -27.32
CA ALA A 433 60.37 43.24 -27.19
C ALA A 433 59.64 43.84 -28.41
N GLU A 434 59.92 43.38 -29.64
CA GLU A 434 59.14 43.74 -30.81
C GLU A 434 57.75 43.17 -30.80
N GLY A 435 57.60 41.91 -30.39
CA GLY A 435 56.33 41.25 -30.22
C GLY A 435 55.38 41.97 -29.24
N LEU A 436 55.93 42.54 -28.17
CA LEU A 436 55.18 43.31 -27.19
C LEU A 436 54.50 44.56 -27.77
N LYS A 437 55.12 45.18 -28.78
CA LYS A 437 54.51 46.34 -29.48
C LYS A 437 53.38 45.96 -30.43
N SER A 438 53.30 44.70 -30.84
CA SER A 438 52.28 44.17 -31.72
C SER A 438 51.04 43.61 -31.03
N LEU A 439 50.99 43.61 -29.68
CA LEU A 439 49.88 43.09 -28.88
C LEU A 439 48.66 44.02 -28.98
N THR A 440 47.52 43.42 -29.13
CA THR A 440 46.23 44.11 -29.02
C THR A 440 45.97 44.51 -27.56
N PRO A 441 45.10 45.48 -27.25
CA PRO A 441 44.80 45.90 -25.88
C PRO A 441 44.42 44.74 -24.97
N THR A 442 43.64 43.79 -25.47
CA THR A 442 43.19 42.61 -24.69
C THR A 442 44.33 41.62 -24.44
N GLU A 443 45.20 41.40 -25.44
CA GLU A 443 46.38 40.54 -25.31
C GLU A 443 47.39 41.16 -24.36
N ARG A 444 47.52 42.48 -24.37
CA ARG A 444 48.40 43.24 -23.46
C ARG A 444 47.94 43.09 -21.99
N GLU A 445 46.64 43.23 -21.77
CA GLU A 445 46.12 43.04 -20.42
C GLU A 445 46.27 41.60 -19.90
N ILE A 446 46.12 40.58 -20.74
CA ILE A 446 46.37 39.17 -20.39
C ILE A 446 47.84 38.95 -20.09
N PHE A 447 48.72 39.55 -20.88
CA PHE A 447 50.18 39.53 -20.63
C PHE A 447 50.52 40.13 -19.27
N ASP A 448 50.02 41.33 -18.95
CA ASP A 448 50.25 42.02 -17.70
C ASP A 448 49.75 41.20 -16.48
N LEU A 449 48.66 40.48 -16.64
CA LEU A 449 48.15 39.59 -15.59
C LEU A 449 49.06 38.37 -15.38
N TYR A 450 49.64 37.81 -16.45
CA TYR A 450 50.63 36.74 -16.33
C TYR A 450 51.93 37.21 -15.68
N VAL A 451 52.43 38.38 -16.03
CA VAL A 451 53.63 38.96 -15.43
C VAL A 451 53.41 39.23 -13.94
N ARG A 452 52.19 39.63 -13.54
CA ARG A 452 51.82 39.79 -12.12
C ARG A 452 51.64 38.47 -11.37
N GLY A 453 51.84 37.32 -12.04
CA GLY A 453 51.84 35.99 -11.43
C GLY A 453 50.46 35.35 -11.29
N LEU A 454 49.41 35.90 -11.93
CA LEU A 454 48.06 35.29 -11.88
C LEU A 454 48.02 34.03 -12.75
N GLY A 455 47.35 33.00 -12.22
CA GLY A 455 47.13 31.75 -12.95
C GLY A 455 45.92 31.83 -13.90
N THR A 456 45.81 30.90 -14.82
CA THR A 456 44.71 30.80 -15.82
C THR A 456 43.35 30.96 -15.19
N LYS A 457 43.08 30.29 -14.05
CA LYS A 457 41.75 30.34 -13.36
C LYS A 457 41.45 31.74 -12.80
N GLU A 458 42.44 32.42 -12.30
CA GLU A 458 42.30 33.76 -11.74
C GLU A 458 42.10 34.82 -12.84
N ILE A 459 42.72 34.63 -14.00
CA ILE A 459 42.50 35.49 -15.17
C ILE A 459 41.08 35.31 -15.72
N LEU A 460 40.57 34.09 -15.80
CA LEU A 460 39.19 33.82 -16.22
C LEU A 460 38.19 34.49 -15.30
N ALA A 461 38.38 34.37 -13.98
CA ALA A 461 37.52 34.98 -12.98
C ALA A 461 37.55 36.52 -13.04
N ARG A 462 38.71 37.10 -13.23
CA ARG A 462 38.92 38.56 -13.22
C ARG A 462 38.43 39.23 -14.50
N LYS A 463 38.54 38.56 -15.65
CA LYS A 463 38.12 39.08 -16.97
C LYS A 463 36.70 38.68 -17.35
N GLY A 464 36.07 37.73 -16.66
CA GLY A 464 34.72 37.22 -16.97
C GLY A 464 34.61 36.54 -18.34
N ILE A 465 35.73 36.01 -18.87
CA ILE A 465 35.81 35.35 -20.17
C ILE A 465 35.77 33.83 -20.03
N ARG A 466 35.33 33.15 -21.09
CA ARG A 466 35.34 31.66 -21.12
C ARG A 466 36.76 31.14 -21.37
N GLU A 467 37.02 29.93 -20.92
CA GLU A 467 38.30 29.27 -21.11
C GLU A 467 38.75 29.19 -22.59
N SER A 468 37.80 28.92 -23.48
CA SER A 468 38.05 28.91 -24.93
C SER A 468 38.54 30.25 -25.47
N THR A 469 38.01 31.34 -24.94
CA THR A 469 38.40 32.70 -25.31
C THR A 469 39.80 33.04 -24.80
N LEU A 470 40.11 32.69 -23.56
CA LEU A 470 41.46 32.87 -23.02
C LEU A 470 42.49 32.02 -23.77
N ARG A 471 42.15 30.78 -24.13
CA ARG A 471 42.99 29.89 -24.92
C ARG A 471 43.29 30.45 -26.32
N TYR A 472 42.33 31.10 -26.94
CA TYR A 472 42.49 31.81 -28.19
C TYR A 472 43.44 33.00 -28.05
N HIS A 473 43.28 33.83 -27.02
CA HIS A 473 44.15 34.96 -26.77
C HIS A 473 45.60 34.50 -26.39
N ASN A 474 45.76 33.47 -25.62
CA ASN A 474 47.06 32.90 -25.28
C ASN A 474 47.81 32.38 -26.52
N ARG A 475 47.11 31.73 -27.44
CA ARG A 475 47.70 31.27 -28.69
C ARG A 475 48.24 32.45 -29.53
N ASN A 476 47.47 33.50 -29.65
CA ASN A 476 47.90 34.71 -30.39
C ASN A 476 49.02 35.43 -29.67
N LEU A 477 48.91 35.57 -28.35
CA LEU A 477 49.92 36.16 -27.48
C LEU A 477 51.27 35.45 -27.65
N TYR A 478 51.27 34.12 -27.50
CA TYR A 478 52.51 33.33 -27.62
C TYR A 478 53.14 33.40 -29.03
N SER A 479 52.28 33.38 -30.05
CA SER A 479 52.75 33.52 -31.46
C SER A 479 53.39 34.88 -31.73
N LYS A 480 52.83 35.98 -31.20
CA LYS A 480 53.35 37.33 -31.37
C LYS A 480 54.62 37.59 -30.59
N LEU A 481 54.73 37.00 -29.38
CA LEU A 481 55.91 37.14 -28.54
C LEU A 481 57.02 36.14 -28.87
N GLY A 482 56.82 35.25 -29.82
CA GLY A 482 57.82 34.25 -30.20
C GLY A 482 58.12 33.22 -29.13
N VAL A 483 57.14 32.98 -28.16
CA VAL A 483 57.34 32.07 -27.07
C VAL A 483 56.37 30.88 -27.19
N ARG A 484 56.76 29.73 -26.60
CA ARG A 484 55.97 28.47 -26.72
C ARG A 484 55.20 28.14 -25.45
N SER A 485 55.43 28.82 -24.34
CA SER A 485 54.82 28.55 -23.07
C SER A 485 54.74 29.77 -22.16
N GLN A 486 53.84 29.75 -21.17
CA GLN A 486 53.76 30.75 -20.11
C GLN A 486 55.09 30.90 -19.35
N LYS A 487 55.80 29.78 -19.13
CA LYS A 487 57.09 29.76 -18.44
C LYS A 487 58.18 30.51 -19.26
N GLU A 488 58.17 30.37 -20.55
CA GLU A 488 59.07 31.05 -21.46
C GLU A 488 58.73 32.53 -21.58
N LEU A 489 57.45 32.89 -21.60
CA LEU A 489 56.97 34.25 -21.56
C LEU A 489 57.45 34.98 -20.30
N LEU A 490 57.31 34.38 -19.13
CA LEU A 490 57.74 34.99 -17.88
C LEU A 490 59.27 35.13 -17.80
N ARG A 491 60.00 34.20 -18.39
CA ARG A 491 61.47 34.24 -18.46
C ARG A 491 61.95 35.40 -19.36
N CYS A 492 61.35 35.54 -20.54
CA CYS A 492 61.68 36.65 -21.45
C CYS A 492 61.25 38.02 -20.90
N ALA A 493 60.14 38.10 -20.20
CA ALA A 493 59.67 39.30 -19.53
C ALA A 493 60.65 39.75 -18.41
N ALA A 494 61.12 38.82 -17.59
CA ALA A 494 62.09 39.09 -16.53
C ALA A 494 63.40 39.54 -17.09
N ALA A 495 63.92 38.87 -18.15
CA ALA A 495 65.18 39.24 -18.79
C ALA A 495 65.15 40.64 -19.46
N MET A 496 63.95 41.03 -19.97
CA MET A 496 63.74 42.35 -20.54
C MET A 496 63.68 43.48 -19.47
N GLU A 497 63.13 43.16 -18.29
CA GLU A 497 63.15 44.10 -17.15
C GLU A 497 64.59 44.34 -16.63
N GLU A 498 65.38 43.31 -16.49
CA GLU A 498 66.77 43.41 -16.11
C GLU A 498 67.60 44.22 -17.11
N GLU A 499 67.38 44.03 -18.43
CA GLU A 499 68.13 44.80 -19.47
C GLU A 499 67.68 46.28 -19.49
N LYS A 500 66.47 46.61 -19.01
CA LYS A 500 65.97 47.97 -18.84
C LYS A 500 66.58 48.66 -17.62
N GLU A 501 66.69 47.94 -16.52
CA GLU A 501 67.33 48.43 -15.29
C GLU A 501 68.81 48.67 -15.50
N GLU A 502 69.54 47.80 -16.28
CA GLU A 502 70.90 48.00 -16.65
C GLU A 502 71.12 49.23 -17.55
N LYS A 503 70.17 49.58 -18.40
CA LYS A 503 70.27 50.74 -19.30
C LYS A 503 69.86 52.06 -18.63
N GLU A 504 69.02 52.02 -17.55
CA GLU A 504 68.63 53.19 -16.78
C GLU A 504 69.53 53.50 -15.56
N GLY A 505 70.45 52.59 -15.21
CA GLY A 505 71.37 52.66 -14.09
C GLY A 505 72.81 53.11 -14.48
N VAL A 506 72.97 53.62 -15.69
CA VAL A 506 74.28 54.19 -16.15
C VAL A 506 74.19 55.71 -16.31
#